data_6aaa56e70c44a7d4b6c2ff4028cfaf8c
#
_entry.id   6aaa56e70c44a7d4b6c2ff4028cfaf8c
#
_cell.length_a   1.000
_cell.length_b   1.000
_cell.length_c   1.000
_cell.angle_alpha   90.00
_cell.angle_beta   90.00
_cell.angle_gamma   90.00
#
_symmetry.space_group_name_H-M   'P 1'
#
loop_
_entity.id
_entity.type
_entity.pdbx_description
1 polymer ?
#
loop_
_entity_poly.entity_id
_entity_poly.type
_entity_poly.pdbx_seq_one_letter_code
_entity_poly.pdbx_strand_id
1 'polypeptide(L)'
;MRPMKIDFTLNGKRALVAGGTQGIGRASAEAFAAAGASVCVVGRNQEGLDQVLAALDVSAGQTHDCLCVDFATAGAAAAAADEYVLAKGPVHILLNNTGGPPAGFVVDAEPSELMAWMERHLATFQGFVQAVAPGMREAEYGRVINIISTSVITPIKGLGISNTVRGAVANWGRTLAVELGGFGITVNNILPGFTDTARLRSLFEGKANRLGSTSDVVRADAIKGIPAGRIGSPEEIAAAALFLASPAGSYCNGLNMPVDGGRVCQG
;
A
#
# COMPACT_ATOMS: atom_id res chain seq x y z
N MET A 1 -10.63 35.47 -4.57
CA MET A 1 -10.14 34.10 -4.38
C MET A 1 -8.88 34.14 -3.55
N ARG A 2 -8.80 33.44 -2.40
CA ARG A 2 -7.50 33.25 -1.73
C ARG A 2 -6.63 32.38 -2.62
N PRO A 3 -5.32 32.69 -2.78
CA PRO A 3 -4.43 31.81 -3.53
C PRO A 3 -4.43 30.41 -2.89
N MET A 4 -4.71 29.40 -3.68
CA MET A 4 -4.71 28.01 -3.22
C MET A 4 -3.27 27.64 -2.88
N LYS A 5 -2.96 27.51 -1.59
CA LYS A 5 -1.66 27.04 -1.12
C LYS A 5 -1.62 25.53 -1.30
N ILE A 6 -0.64 25.03 -2.04
CA ILE A 6 -0.41 23.59 -2.12
C ILE A 6 -0.06 23.10 -0.71
N ASP A 7 -0.82 22.14 -0.19
CA ASP A 7 -0.70 21.66 1.18
C ASP A 7 -0.49 20.13 1.21
N PHE A 8 0.65 19.73 1.74
CA PHE A 8 1.01 18.32 1.96
C PHE A 8 0.96 17.93 3.44
N THR A 9 0.52 18.83 4.33
CA THR A 9 0.49 18.55 5.76
C THR A 9 -0.62 17.57 6.13
N LEU A 10 -0.35 16.75 7.13
CA LEU A 10 -1.27 15.78 7.70
C LEU A 10 -1.55 16.06 9.18
N ASN A 11 -1.32 17.31 9.62
CA ASN A 11 -1.51 17.71 11.02
C ASN A 11 -2.93 17.39 11.51
N GLY A 12 -3.02 16.76 12.68
CA GLY A 12 -4.29 16.35 13.28
C GLY A 12 -4.97 15.16 12.58
N LYS A 13 -4.34 14.56 11.58
CA LYS A 13 -4.85 13.35 10.93
C LYS A 13 -4.28 12.10 11.60
N ARG A 14 -5.07 11.02 11.59
CA ARG A 14 -4.63 9.70 11.99
C ARG A 14 -4.58 8.80 10.77
N ALA A 15 -3.44 8.13 10.57
CA ALA A 15 -3.21 7.18 9.49
C ALA A 15 -3.09 5.77 10.03
N LEU A 16 -3.74 4.80 9.38
CA LEU A 16 -3.53 3.37 9.56
C LEU A 16 -2.74 2.84 8.38
N VAL A 17 -1.55 2.30 8.62
CA VAL A 17 -0.61 1.83 7.59
C VAL A 17 -0.43 0.32 7.70
N ALA A 18 -1.11 -0.43 6.85
CA ALA A 18 -1.01 -1.88 6.79
C ALA A 18 0.30 -2.32 6.14
N GLY A 19 0.91 -3.42 6.65
CA GLY A 19 2.20 -3.92 6.19
C GLY A 19 3.33 -2.91 6.36
N GLY A 20 3.29 -2.14 7.45
CA GLY A 20 4.15 -0.98 7.69
C GLY A 20 5.53 -1.27 8.29
N THR A 21 5.92 -2.53 8.49
CA THR A 21 7.19 -2.87 9.17
C THR A 21 8.43 -2.78 8.28
N GLN A 22 8.27 -2.72 6.95
CA GLN A 22 9.39 -2.67 6.00
C GLN A 22 8.98 -2.09 4.64
N GLY A 23 9.96 -1.76 3.81
CA GLY A 23 9.77 -1.37 2.41
C GLY A 23 8.79 -0.21 2.24
N ILE A 24 7.88 -0.31 1.28
CA ILE A 24 6.94 0.76 0.92
C ILE A 24 6.04 1.16 2.10
N GLY A 25 5.54 0.19 2.87
CA GLY A 25 4.69 0.47 4.02
C GLY A 25 5.41 1.28 5.10
N ARG A 26 6.66 0.90 5.44
CA ARG A 26 7.50 1.63 6.39
C ARG A 26 7.81 3.04 5.90
N ALA A 27 8.28 3.18 4.67
CA ALA A 27 8.58 4.50 4.08
C ALA A 27 7.34 5.40 4.06
N SER A 28 6.13 4.83 3.81
CA SER A 28 4.87 5.59 3.86
C SER A 28 4.51 6.01 5.29
N ALA A 29 4.72 5.14 6.29
CA ALA A 29 4.51 5.49 7.69
C ALA A 29 5.43 6.63 8.14
N GLU A 30 6.71 6.56 7.79
CA GLU A 30 7.70 7.60 8.06
C GLU A 30 7.34 8.92 7.36
N ALA A 31 6.92 8.88 6.09
CA ALA A 31 6.51 10.07 5.35
C ALA A 31 5.23 10.72 5.94
N PHE A 32 4.26 9.91 6.37
CA PHE A 32 3.04 10.44 7.00
C PHE A 32 3.31 11.04 8.37
N ALA A 33 4.18 10.42 9.17
CA ALA A 33 4.61 10.95 10.45
C ALA A 33 5.36 12.29 10.27
N ALA A 34 6.32 12.37 9.35
CA ALA A 34 7.05 13.61 9.03
C ALA A 34 6.12 14.73 8.52
N ALA A 35 4.98 14.38 7.91
CA ALA A 35 3.95 15.34 7.50
C ALA A 35 2.98 15.74 8.63
N GLY A 36 3.16 15.22 9.86
CA GLY A 36 2.39 15.57 11.05
C GLY A 36 1.23 14.63 11.39
N ALA A 37 1.10 13.48 10.73
CA ALA A 37 0.07 12.50 11.08
C ALA A 37 0.44 11.66 12.30
N SER A 38 -0.54 11.35 13.14
CA SER A 38 -0.44 10.23 14.08
C SER A 38 -0.60 8.93 13.30
N VAL A 39 0.36 8.01 13.40
CA VAL A 39 0.40 6.78 12.59
C VAL A 39 0.19 5.55 13.45
N CYS A 40 -0.73 4.69 13.04
CA CYS A 40 -0.87 3.33 13.52
C CYS A 40 -0.27 2.36 12.49
N VAL A 41 0.82 1.68 12.87
CA VAL A 41 1.51 0.72 12.00
C VAL A 41 0.96 -0.67 12.23
N VAL A 42 0.50 -1.35 11.16
CA VAL A 42 -0.04 -2.71 11.26
C VAL A 42 0.93 -3.70 10.63
N GLY A 43 1.24 -4.77 11.36
CA GLY A 43 2.14 -5.84 10.91
C GLY A 43 2.09 -7.05 11.82
N ARG A 44 2.78 -8.13 11.45
CA ARG A 44 2.74 -9.41 12.19
C ARG A 44 3.96 -9.66 13.10
N ASN A 45 4.93 -8.77 13.10
CA ASN A 45 6.16 -8.90 13.87
C ASN A 45 6.28 -7.73 14.84
N GLN A 46 6.13 -7.99 16.13
CA GLN A 46 6.14 -6.97 17.18
C GLN A 46 7.47 -6.21 17.23
N GLU A 47 8.59 -6.91 17.15
CA GLU A 47 9.92 -6.27 17.17
C GLU A 47 10.08 -5.28 15.99
N GLY A 48 9.64 -5.69 14.78
CA GLY A 48 9.66 -4.80 13.61
C GLY A 48 8.71 -3.60 13.76
N LEU A 49 7.57 -3.76 14.43
CA LEU A 49 6.66 -2.67 14.76
C LEU A 49 7.31 -1.68 15.73
N ASP A 50 7.93 -2.18 16.80
CA ASP A 50 8.60 -1.35 17.82
C ASP A 50 9.76 -0.55 17.21
N GLN A 51 10.54 -1.16 16.32
CA GLN A 51 11.60 -0.48 15.58
C GLN A 51 11.08 0.66 14.68
N VAL A 52 9.93 0.45 14.02
CA VAL A 52 9.32 1.51 13.20
C VAL A 52 8.78 2.62 14.08
N LEU A 53 8.05 2.30 15.15
CA LEU A 53 7.51 3.31 16.06
C LEU A 53 8.60 4.22 16.64
N ALA A 54 9.75 3.65 17.01
CA ALA A 54 10.89 4.41 17.53
C ALA A 54 11.53 5.36 16.52
N ALA A 55 11.30 5.12 15.21
CA ALA A 55 11.85 5.92 14.12
C ALA A 55 10.89 6.99 13.59
N LEU A 56 9.59 6.94 13.96
CA LEU A 56 8.61 7.90 13.47
C LEU A 56 8.82 9.29 14.09
N ASP A 57 8.65 10.32 13.27
CA ASP A 57 8.76 11.72 13.69
C ASP A 57 7.61 12.12 14.63
N VAL A 58 7.96 12.71 15.76
CA VAL A 58 7.03 13.23 16.79
C VAL A 58 7.13 14.75 16.96
N SER A 59 7.85 15.44 16.08
CA SER A 59 8.19 16.88 16.21
C SER A 59 6.96 17.81 16.17
N ALA A 60 5.83 17.37 15.58
CA ALA A 60 4.58 18.11 15.55
C ALA A 60 3.61 17.71 16.69
N GLY A 61 4.06 16.94 17.68
CA GLY A 61 3.26 16.50 18.82
C GLY A 61 2.33 15.32 18.52
N GLN A 62 2.50 14.66 17.38
CA GLN A 62 1.77 13.46 16.99
C GLN A 62 2.18 12.25 17.86
N THR A 63 1.27 11.29 18.01
CA THR A 63 1.50 10.04 18.72
C THR A 63 1.32 8.86 17.79
N HIS A 64 2.10 7.80 18.01
CA HIS A 64 2.08 6.63 17.14
C HIS A 64 1.71 5.38 17.93
N ASP A 65 1.02 4.46 17.26
CA ASP A 65 0.57 3.18 17.78
C ASP A 65 0.94 2.05 16.83
N CYS A 66 0.79 0.81 17.27
CA CYS A 66 0.86 -0.35 16.40
C CYS A 66 -0.20 -1.39 16.68
N LEU A 67 -0.50 -2.21 15.67
CA LEU A 67 -1.35 -3.39 15.78
C LEU A 67 -0.56 -4.61 15.28
N CYS A 68 -0.32 -5.56 16.17
CA CYS A 68 0.35 -6.82 15.84
C CYS A 68 -0.68 -7.83 15.33
N VAL A 69 -0.84 -7.94 14.00
CA VAL A 69 -1.88 -8.76 13.35
C VAL A 69 -1.31 -9.50 12.16
N ASP A 70 -1.62 -10.80 12.04
CA ASP A 70 -1.32 -11.57 10.83
C ASP A 70 -2.55 -11.58 9.89
N PHE A 71 -2.39 -11.05 8.70
CA PHE A 71 -3.42 -11.01 7.65
C PHE A 71 -3.75 -12.40 7.07
N ALA A 72 -3.01 -13.44 7.47
CA ALA A 72 -3.36 -14.81 7.15
C ALA A 72 -4.52 -15.35 8.01
N THR A 73 -4.80 -14.70 9.14
CA THR A 73 -5.93 -15.04 10.01
C THR A 73 -7.15 -14.27 9.55
N ALA A 74 -8.13 -14.98 9.01
CA ALA A 74 -9.37 -14.41 8.49
C ALA A 74 -10.06 -13.50 9.54
N GLY A 75 -10.45 -12.29 9.14
CA GLY A 75 -11.13 -11.33 10.00
C GLY A 75 -10.29 -10.65 11.08
N ALA A 76 -9.09 -11.15 11.40
CA ALA A 76 -8.28 -10.59 12.51
C ALA A 76 -7.91 -9.12 12.27
N ALA A 77 -7.61 -8.76 11.02
CA ALA A 77 -7.25 -7.39 10.67
C ALA A 77 -8.44 -6.42 10.83
N ALA A 78 -9.64 -6.84 10.45
CA ALA A 78 -10.86 -6.07 10.62
C ALA A 78 -11.16 -5.85 12.10
N ALA A 79 -11.17 -6.92 12.90
CA ALA A 79 -11.44 -6.85 14.34
C ALA A 79 -10.45 -5.92 15.07
N ALA A 80 -9.14 -6.03 14.76
CA ALA A 80 -8.14 -5.16 15.35
C ALA A 80 -8.31 -3.69 14.94
N ALA A 81 -8.75 -3.42 13.72
CA ALA A 81 -9.02 -2.06 13.28
C ALA A 81 -10.28 -1.47 13.95
N ASP A 82 -11.33 -2.27 14.12
CA ASP A 82 -12.54 -1.86 14.85
C ASP A 82 -12.21 -1.51 16.31
N GLU A 83 -11.46 -2.36 17.00
CA GLU A 83 -11.00 -2.11 18.37
C GLU A 83 -10.15 -0.83 18.45
N TYR A 84 -9.26 -0.64 17.47
CA TYR A 84 -8.42 0.55 17.41
C TYR A 84 -9.25 1.84 17.24
N VAL A 85 -10.20 1.83 16.31
CA VAL A 85 -11.09 2.99 16.07
C VAL A 85 -11.93 3.30 17.31
N LEU A 86 -12.44 2.29 17.99
CA LEU A 86 -13.20 2.47 19.24
C LEU A 86 -12.33 3.09 20.35
N ALA A 87 -11.09 2.66 20.48
CA ALA A 87 -10.18 3.10 21.54
C ALA A 87 -9.55 4.48 21.27
N LYS A 88 -9.20 4.78 20.02
CA LYS A 88 -8.37 5.93 19.65
C LYS A 88 -9.13 7.01 18.83
N GLY A 89 -10.34 6.71 18.37
CA GLY A 89 -11.13 7.58 17.52
C GLY A 89 -10.87 7.42 16.03
N PRO A 90 -11.43 8.29 15.17
CA PRO A 90 -11.48 8.09 13.73
C PRO A 90 -10.11 8.06 13.08
N VAL A 91 -9.98 7.17 12.09
CA VAL A 91 -8.85 7.10 11.16
C VAL A 91 -9.22 7.89 9.90
N HIS A 92 -8.33 8.76 9.46
CA HIS A 92 -8.54 9.66 8.32
C HIS A 92 -7.84 9.17 7.03
N ILE A 93 -6.78 8.40 7.20
CA ILE A 93 -5.95 7.90 6.11
C ILE A 93 -5.74 6.40 6.31
N LEU A 94 -6.09 5.60 5.30
CA LEU A 94 -5.84 4.17 5.26
C LEU A 94 -4.90 3.86 4.11
N LEU A 95 -3.72 3.30 4.42
CA LEU A 95 -2.83 2.75 3.43
C LEU A 95 -2.88 1.22 3.48
N ASN A 96 -3.50 0.62 2.49
CA ASN A 96 -3.59 -0.81 2.29
C ASN A 96 -2.34 -1.33 1.59
N ASN A 97 -1.52 -2.08 2.29
CA ASN A 97 -0.32 -2.73 1.77
C ASN A 97 -0.12 -4.09 2.45
N THR A 98 0.34 -5.06 1.71
CA THR A 98 0.62 -6.41 2.24
C THR A 98 1.69 -7.10 1.43
N GLY A 99 2.27 -8.16 1.98
CA GLY A 99 3.19 -9.04 1.26
C GLY A 99 2.50 -9.69 0.05
N GLY A 100 3.23 -9.90 -1.03
CA GLY A 100 2.67 -10.51 -2.25
C GLY A 100 2.69 -12.04 -2.24
N PRO A 101 1.84 -12.68 -3.06
CA PRO A 101 1.85 -14.13 -3.31
C PRO A 101 3.21 -14.63 -3.84
N PRO A 102 3.52 -15.91 -3.70
CA PRO A 102 4.71 -16.50 -4.32
C PRO A 102 4.67 -16.37 -5.84
N ALA A 103 5.83 -16.50 -6.48
CA ALA A 103 5.91 -16.56 -7.93
C ALA A 103 5.39 -17.92 -8.42
N GLY A 104 4.65 -17.90 -9.54
CA GLY A 104 4.07 -19.09 -10.17
C GLY A 104 3.14 -18.70 -11.32
N PHE A 105 2.82 -19.68 -12.18
CA PHE A 105 1.79 -19.51 -13.21
C PHE A 105 0.39 -19.74 -12.61
N VAL A 106 -0.59 -18.93 -13.00
CA VAL A 106 -1.95 -19.07 -12.46
C VAL A 106 -2.62 -20.37 -12.90
N VAL A 107 -2.24 -20.90 -14.05
CA VAL A 107 -2.78 -22.16 -14.56
C VAL A 107 -2.39 -23.35 -13.68
N ASP A 108 -1.28 -23.27 -12.96
CA ASP A 108 -0.76 -24.31 -12.08
C ASP A 108 -1.17 -24.09 -10.61
N ALA A 109 -1.85 -22.98 -10.30
CA ALA A 109 -2.25 -22.64 -8.94
C ALA A 109 -3.53 -23.40 -8.55
N GLU A 110 -3.53 -23.98 -7.35
CA GLU A 110 -4.75 -24.57 -6.79
C GLU A 110 -5.81 -23.48 -6.49
N PRO A 111 -7.09 -23.75 -6.74
CA PRO A 111 -8.16 -22.80 -6.43
C PRO A 111 -8.16 -22.34 -4.96
N SER A 112 -7.83 -23.22 -4.03
CA SER A 112 -7.72 -22.89 -2.60
C SER A 112 -6.61 -21.90 -2.31
N GLU A 113 -5.46 -21.98 -3.01
CA GLU A 113 -4.36 -21.04 -2.88
C GLU A 113 -4.77 -19.65 -3.39
N LEU A 114 -5.42 -19.60 -4.56
CA LEU A 114 -5.95 -18.35 -5.10
C LEU A 114 -6.91 -17.66 -4.10
N MET A 115 -7.86 -18.44 -3.52
CA MET A 115 -8.81 -17.90 -2.55
C MET A 115 -8.14 -17.44 -1.26
N ALA A 116 -7.13 -18.15 -0.76
CA ALA A 116 -6.37 -17.72 0.42
C ALA A 116 -5.65 -16.38 0.20
N TRP A 117 -5.16 -16.11 -1.01
CA TRP A 117 -4.55 -14.83 -1.33
C TRP A 117 -5.58 -13.72 -1.59
N MET A 118 -6.78 -14.04 -2.09
CA MET A 118 -7.91 -13.10 -2.12
C MET A 118 -8.31 -12.66 -0.72
N GLU A 119 -8.35 -13.59 0.24
CA GLU A 119 -8.64 -13.31 1.65
C GLU A 119 -7.58 -12.36 2.25
N ARG A 120 -6.30 -12.69 2.11
CA ARG A 120 -5.18 -11.90 2.65
C ARG A 120 -5.03 -10.50 2.04
N HIS A 121 -5.64 -10.23 0.90
CA HIS A 121 -5.61 -8.93 0.23
C HIS A 121 -6.98 -8.27 0.25
N LEU A 122 -7.89 -8.77 -0.59
CA LEU A 122 -9.15 -8.10 -0.84
C LEU A 122 -10.06 -8.09 0.39
N ALA A 123 -10.24 -9.23 1.05
CA ALA A 123 -11.11 -9.30 2.22
C ALA A 123 -10.50 -8.53 3.41
N THR A 124 -9.19 -8.63 3.62
CA THR A 124 -8.47 -7.83 4.63
C THR A 124 -8.64 -6.33 4.40
N PHE A 125 -8.44 -5.86 3.16
CA PHE A 125 -8.58 -4.43 2.83
C PHE A 125 -10.04 -3.96 2.94
N GLN A 126 -11.00 -4.81 2.56
CA GLN A 126 -12.41 -4.55 2.78
C GLN A 126 -12.73 -4.38 4.26
N GLY A 127 -12.21 -5.25 5.12
CA GLY A 127 -12.39 -5.16 6.56
C GLY A 127 -11.82 -3.86 7.15
N PHE A 128 -10.61 -3.45 6.73
CA PHE A 128 -10.07 -2.16 7.13
C PHE A 128 -10.95 -0.99 6.67
N VAL A 129 -11.43 -1.00 5.43
CA VAL A 129 -12.32 0.07 4.95
C VAL A 129 -13.63 0.10 5.75
N GLN A 130 -14.23 -1.04 6.06
CA GLN A 130 -15.46 -1.10 6.88
C GLN A 130 -15.24 -0.50 8.27
N ALA A 131 -14.11 -0.76 8.91
CA ALA A 131 -13.77 -0.22 10.21
C ALA A 131 -13.58 1.32 10.19
N VAL A 132 -12.95 1.87 9.14
CA VAL A 132 -12.58 3.30 9.13
C VAL A 132 -13.58 4.20 8.41
N ALA A 133 -14.36 3.69 7.45
CA ALA A 133 -15.26 4.49 6.62
C ALA A 133 -16.34 5.25 7.40
N PRO A 134 -16.94 4.73 8.49
CA PRO A 134 -17.91 5.48 9.28
C PRO A 134 -17.32 6.81 9.80
N GLY A 135 -16.15 6.77 10.43
CA GLY A 135 -15.47 7.96 10.94
C GLY A 135 -14.99 8.91 9.84
N MET A 136 -14.56 8.38 8.67
CA MET A 136 -14.23 9.20 7.51
C MET A 136 -15.45 9.94 6.94
N ARG A 137 -16.63 9.30 6.91
CA ARG A 137 -17.89 9.93 6.47
C ARG A 137 -18.31 11.04 7.41
N GLU A 138 -18.24 10.81 8.72
CA GLU A 138 -18.59 11.82 9.75
C GLU A 138 -17.64 13.03 9.69
N ALA A 139 -16.36 12.79 9.44
CA ALA A 139 -15.35 13.83 9.29
C ALA A 139 -15.38 14.56 7.93
N GLU A 140 -16.20 14.09 6.98
CA GLU A 140 -16.20 14.53 5.56
C GLU A 140 -14.78 14.56 4.95
N TYR A 141 -13.93 13.66 5.44
CA TYR A 141 -12.54 13.53 5.02
C TYR A 141 -12.06 12.07 5.14
N GLY A 142 -11.64 11.50 4.05
CA GLY A 142 -11.02 10.19 4.04
C GLY A 142 -10.06 10.02 2.87
N ARG A 143 -9.00 9.25 3.09
CA ARG A 143 -8.00 8.88 2.07
C ARG A 143 -7.71 7.39 2.17
N VAL A 144 -8.15 6.64 1.17
CA VAL A 144 -7.83 5.20 1.04
C VAL A 144 -6.84 5.03 -0.09
N ILE A 145 -5.69 4.46 0.20
CA ILE A 145 -4.59 4.29 -0.75
C ILE A 145 -4.20 2.81 -0.78
N ASN A 146 -4.33 2.18 -1.93
CA ASN A 146 -4.00 0.78 -2.11
C ASN A 146 -2.65 0.65 -2.83
N ILE A 147 -1.68 0.02 -2.20
CA ILE A 147 -0.39 -0.32 -2.83
C ILE A 147 -0.55 -1.66 -3.54
N ILE A 148 -0.64 -1.60 -4.87
CA ILE A 148 -0.87 -2.80 -5.68
C ILE A 148 0.32 -3.11 -6.61
N SER A 149 0.18 -2.96 -7.93
CA SER A 149 1.27 -3.28 -8.88
C SER A 149 0.97 -2.76 -10.28
N THR A 150 2.00 -2.47 -11.05
CA THR A 150 1.91 -2.25 -12.50
C THR A 150 1.35 -3.45 -13.26
N SER A 151 1.31 -4.63 -12.65
CA SER A 151 0.68 -5.83 -13.23
C SER A 151 -0.82 -5.69 -13.50
N VAL A 152 -1.46 -4.68 -12.93
CA VAL A 152 -2.86 -4.31 -13.23
C VAL A 152 -3.01 -3.76 -14.66
N ILE A 153 -1.97 -3.13 -15.19
CA ILE A 153 -1.92 -2.61 -16.55
C ILE A 153 -1.39 -3.68 -17.52
N THR A 154 -0.22 -4.24 -17.18
CA THR A 154 0.44 -5.27 -17.99
C THR A 154 0.80 -6.46 -17.12
N PRO A 155 0.14 -7.63 -17.27
CA PRO A 155 0.42 -8.82 -16.47
C PRO A 155 1.88 -9.22 -16.51
N ILE A 156 2.45 -9.55 -15.34
CA ILE A 156 3.84 -9.97 -15.22
C ILE A 156 3.88 -11.50 -15.27
N LYS A 157 4.59 -12.05 -16.27
CA LYS A 157 4.76 -13.51 -16.43
C LYS A 157 5.36 -14.14 -15.19
N GLY A 158 4.75 -15.21 -14.69
CA GLY A 158 5.20 -15.94 -13.49
C GLY A 158 4.76 -15.29 -12.16
N LEU A 159 3.84 -14.33 -12.19
CA LEU A 159 3.20 -13.77 -10.99
C LEU A 159 1.68 -13.93 -11.06
N GLY A 160 1.19 -15.10 -11.45
CA GLY A 160 -0.20 -15.34 -11.81
C GLY A 160 -1.21 -14.95 -10.74
N ILE A 161 -1.10 -15.51 -9.52
CA ILE A 161 -1.99 -15.17 -8.40
C ILE A 161 -1.89 -13.67 -8.07
N SER A 162 -0.66 -13.13 -8.03
CA SER A 162 -0.45 -11.71 -7.73
C SER A 162 -1.14 -10.79 -8.73
N ASN A 163 -1.03 -11.08 -10.04
CA ASN A 163 -1.70 -10.30 -11.09
C ASN A 163 -3.22 -10.30 -10.89
N THR A 164 -3.80 -11.48 -10.61
CA THR A 164 -5.25 -11.66 -10.43
C THR A 164 -5.77 -10.92 -9.19
N VAL A 165 -5.13 -11.12 -8.04
CA VAL A 165 -5.53 -10.51 -6.77
C VAL A 165 -5.41 -8.98 -6.83
N ARG A 166 -4.32 -8.46 -7.38
CA ARG A 166 -4.12 -7.01 -7.49
C ARG A 166 -5.05 -6.36 -8.51
N GLY A 167 -5.42 -7.09 -9.57
CA GLY A 167 -6.46 -6.69 -10.50
C GLY A 167 -7.83 -6.57 -9.82
N ALA A 168 -8.17 -7.52 -8.95
CA ALA A 168 -9.40 -7.46 -8.15
C ALA A 168 -9.40 -6.26 -7.20
N VAL A 169 -8.30 -6.01 -6.47
CA VAL A 169 -8.15 -4.84 -5.59
C VAL A 169 -8.26 -3.54 -6.38
N ALA A 170 -7.68 -3.46 -7.60
CA ALA A 170 -7.75 -2.26 -8.42
C ALA A 170 -9.19 -1.89 -8.79
N ASN A 171 -9.99 -2.86 -9.21
CA ASN A 171 -11.38 -2.62 -9.58
C ASN A 171 -12.26 -2.35 -8.35
N TRP A 172 -12.04 -3.06 -7.25
CA TRP A 172 -12.69 -2.82 -5.97
C TRP A 172 -12.41 -1.39 -5.47
N GLY A 173 -11.17 -0.91 -5.54
CA GLY A 173 -10.83 0.46 -5.15
C GLY A 173 -11.54 1.52 -5.99
N ARG A 174 -11.71 1.29 -7.30
CA ARG A 174 -12.49 2.17 -8.18
C ARG A 174 -13.98 2.16 -7.84
N THR A 175 -14.54 1.02 -7.48
CA THR A 175 -15.93 0.92 -7.01
C THR A 175 -16.12 1.76 -5.75
N LEU A 176 -15.25 1.61 -4.75
CA LEU A 176 -15.29 2.41 -3.53
C LEU A 176 -15.13 3.92 -3.80
N ALA A 177 -14.32 4.30 -4.78
CA ALA A 177 -14.14 5.70 -5.17
C ALA A 177 -15.46 6.34 -5.61
N VAL A 178 -16.30 5.61 -6.32
CA VAL A 178 -17.65 6.06 -6.74
C VAL A 178 -18.59 6.12 -5.54
N GLU A 179 -18.59 5.08 -4.69
CA GLU A 179 -19.52 4.95 -3.57
C GLU A 179 -19.23 5.94 -2.43
N LEU A 180 -17.95 6.29 -2.22
CA LEU A 180 -17.50 7.10 -1.09
C LEU A 180 -17.21 8.56 -1.47
N GLY A 181 -17.08 8.88 -2.75
CA GLY A 181 -16.68 10.22 -3.21
C GLY A 181 -17.57 11.36 -2.72
N GLY A 182 -18.88 11.12 -2.62
CA GLY A 182 -19.85 12.09 -2.10
C GLY A 182 -19.67 12.49 -0.63
N PHE A 183 -18.84 11.73 0.11
CA PHE A 183 -18.53 11.99 1.54
C PHE A 183 -17.15 12.64 1.74
N GLY A 184 -16.53 13.21 0.69
CA GLY A 184 -15.19 13.79 0.78
C GLY A 184 -14.06 12.74 0.92
N ILE A 185 -14.37 11.47 0.62
CA ILE A 185 -13.42 10.35 0.69
C ILE A 185 -12.89 10.04 -0.70
N THR A 186 -11.56 9.95 -0.84
CA THR A 186 -10.93 9.50 -2.09
C THR A 186 -10.33 8.11 -1.93
N VAL A 187 -10.43 7.30 -2.98
CA VAL A 187 -9.84 5.95 -3.02
C VAL A 187 -8.97 5.83 -4.27
N ASN A 188 -7.66 5.59 -4.08
CA ASN A 188 -6.71 5.54 -5.17
C ASN A 188 -5.79 4.32 -5.06
N ASN A 189 -5.32 3.85 -6.19
CA ASN A 189 -4.37 2.75 -6.30
C ASN A 189 -3.01 3.29 -6.77
N ILE A 190 -1.94 3.03 -6.03
CA ILE A 190 -0.57 3.22 -6.49
C ILE A 190 -0.09 1.89 -7.07
N LEU A 191 0.53 1.96 -8.23
CA LEU A 191 1.05 0.83 -8.98
C LEU A 191 2.58 0.89 -9.01
N PRO A 192 3.28 0.38 -7.98
CA PRO A 192 4.74 0.34 -7.99
C PRO A 192 5.26 -0.49 -9.15
N GLY A 193 6.34 0.01 -9.78
CA GLY A 193 7.21 -0.78 -10.61
C GLY A 193 8.19 -1.62 -9.79
N PHE A 194 9.37 -1.90 -10.34
CA PHE A 194 10.44 -2.52 -9.55
C PHE A 194 10.93 -1.52 -8.51
N THR A 195 10.65 -1.81 -7.23
CA THR A 195 10.99 -0.99 -6.07
C THR A 195 11.93 -1.78 -5.17
N ASP A 196 13.05 -1.19 -4.72
CA ASP A 196 14.09 -1.85 -3.93
C ASP A 196 13.59 -2.21 -2.51
N THR A 197 13.00 -3.37 -2.40
CA THR A 197 12.45 -3.94 -1.18
C THR A 197 12.97 -5.36 -0.99
N ALA A 198 12.88 -5.90 0.23
CA ALA A 198 13.18 -7.30 0.51
C ALA A 198 12.37 -8.25 -0.41
N ARG A 199 11.13 -7.87 -0.74
CA ARG A 199 10.28 -8.62 -1.67
C ARG A 199 10.87 -8.69 -3.07
N LEU A 200 11.35 -7.58 -3.62
CA LEU A 200 11.95 -7.57 -4.96
C LEU A 200 13.24 -8.40 -4.99
N ARG A 201 14.08 -8.26 -3.96
CA ARG A 201 15.31 -9.06 -3.83
C ARG A 201 15.01 -10.55 -3.83
N SER A 202 14.05 -11.01 -3.04
CA SER A 202 13.61 -12.42 -3.01
C SER A 202 13.06 -12.90 -4.37
N LEU A 203 12.34 -12.05 -5.11
CA LEU A 203 11.87 -12.39 -6.46
C LEU A 203 13.04 -12.56 -7.45
N PHE A 204 14.06 -11.70 -7.37
CA PHE A 204 15.25 -11.80 -8.23
C PHE A 204 16.07 -13.04 -7.89
N GLU A 205 16.28 -13.35 -6.61
CA GLU A 205 16.92 -14.58 -6.15
C GLU A 205 16.18 -15.83 -6.66
N GLY A 206 14.86 -15.89 -6.47
CA GLY A 206 14.05 -16.99 -6.97
C GLY A 206 14.08 -17.14 -8.50
N LYS A 207 14.13 -16.03 -9.26
CA LYS A 207 14.30 -16.06 -10.71
C LYS A 207 15.71 -16.51 -11.10
N ALA A 208 16.74 -16.03 -10.42
CA ALA A 208 18.12 -16.40 -10.65
C ALA A 208 18.33 -17.92 -10.47
N ASN A 209 17.82 -18.48 -9.38
CA ASN A 209 17.88 -19.91 -9.09
C ASN A 209 17.21 -20.75 -10.19
N ARG A 210 16.04 -20.35 -10.70
CA ARG A 210 15.36 -21.06 -11.80
C ARG A 210 16.11 -21.00 -13.13
N LEU A 211 16.89 -19.94 -13.35
CA LEU A 211 17.63 -19.71 -14.60
C LEU A 211 19.08 -20.18 -14.52
N GLY A 212 19.56 -20.71 -13.39
CA GLY A 212 20.97 -21.02 -13.19
C GLY A 212 21.89 -19.79 -13.32
N SER A 213 21.42 -18.61 -12.85
CA SER A 213 22.07 -17.31 -12.99
C SER A 213 22.29 -16.65 -11.62
N THR A 214 22.73 -15.40 -11.59
CA THR A 214 22.88 -14.61 -10.35
C THR A 214 21.79 -13.54 -10.23
N SER A 215 21.52 -13.12 -9.01
CA SER A 215 20.58 -12.03 -8.72
C SER A 215 20.96 -10.72 -9.42
N ASP A 216 22.27 -10.45 -9.54
CA ASP A 216 22.78 -9.24 -10.20
C ASP A 216 22.49 -9.25 -11.71
N VAL A 217 22.64 -10.39 -12.37
CA VAL A 217 22.29 -10.54 -13.80
C VAL A 217 20.79 -10.32 -14.00
N VAL A 218 19.96 -10.93 -13.15
CA VAL A 218 18.49 -10.74 -13.19
C VAL A 218 18.11 -9.29 -12.95
N ARG A 219 18.76 -8.63 -12.01
CA ARG A 219 18.55 -7.21 -11.70
C ARG A 219 18.94 -6.31 -12.87
N ALA A 220 20.12 -6.52 -13.44
CA ALA A 220 20.62 -5.76 -14.59
C ALA A 220 19.68 -5.89 -15.80
N ASP A 221 19.17 -7.10 -16.04
CA ASP A 221 18.21 -7.35 -17.12
C ASP A 221 16.86 -6.67 -16.86
N ALA A 222 16.38 -6.68 -15.63
CA ALA A 222 15.15 -5.99 -15.24
C ALA A 222 15.25 -4.46 -15.46
N ILE A 223 16.42 -3.86 -15.19
CA ILE A 223 16.67 -2.42 -15.37
C ILE A 223 16.57 -2.00 -16.84
N LYS A 224 16.99 -2.85 -17.79
CA LYS A 224 16.90 -2.57 -19.23
C LYS A 224 15.47 -2.26 -19.69
N GLY A 225 14.47 -2.83 -19.02
CA GLY A 225 13.05 -2.61 -19.28
C GLY A 225 12.45 -1.43 -18.53
N ILE A 226 13.27 -0.54 -17.93
CA ILE A 226 12.81 0.65 -17.21
C ILE A 226 13.39 1.89 -17.90
N PRO A 227 12.58 2.77 -18.51
CA PRO A 227 13.07 4.00 -19.16
C PRO A 227 13.94 4.87 -18.28
N ALA A 228 13.62 4.97 -16.97
CA ALA A 228 14.42 5.70 -16.00
C ALA A 228 15.81 5.07 -15.72
N GLY A 229 16.13 3.89 -16.25
CA GLY A 229 17.42 3.22 -16.14
C GLY A 229 17.78 2.73 -14.73
N ARG A 230 16.82 2.65 -13.82
CA ARG A 230 17.05 2.21 -12.44
C ARG A 230 15.80 1.61 -11.79
N ILE A 231 16.01 0.92 -10.70
CA ILE A 231 14.97 0.49 -9.77
C ILE A 231 14.57 1.70 -8.90
N GLY A 232 13.29 1.85 -8.59
CA GLY A 232 12.78 2.89 -7.69
C GLY A 232 13.07 2.57 -6.22
N SER A 233 13.05 3.60 -5.37
CA SER A 233 13.13 3.42 -3.92
C SER A 233 11.74 3.38 -3.26
N PRO A 234 11.61 2.79 -2.05
CA PRO A 234 10.37 2.84 -1.29
C PRO A 234 9.86 4.26 -1.03
N GLU A 235 10.77 5.21 -0.84
CA GLU A 235 10.47 6.63 -0.57
C GLU A 235 9.79 7.30 -1.77
N GLU A 236 10.11 6.91 -3.00
CA GLU A 236 9.45 7.44 -4.20
C GLU A 236 7.98 7.00 -4.28
N ILE A 237 7.68 5.78 -3.79
CA ILE A 237 6.29 5.31 -3.67
C ILE A 237 5.59 6.03 -2.51
N ALA A 238 6.30 6.21 -1.38
CA ALA A 238 5.79 6.93 -0.22
C ALA A 238 5.48 8.40 -0.53
N ALA A 239 6.26 9.06 -1.37
CA ALA A 239 5.99 10.42 -1.82
C ALA A 239 4.66 10.52 -2.60
N ALA A 240 4.38 9.55 -3.48
CA ALA A 240 3.09 9.46 -4.17
C ALA A 240 1.94 9.19 -3.18
N ALA A 241 2.18 8.33 -2.17
CA ALA A 241 1.20 8.06 -1.13
C ALA A 241 0.93 9.31 -0.28
N LEU A 242 1.95 10.07 0.08
CA LEU A 242 1.81 11.34 0.81
C LEU A 242 0.99 12.36 -0.01
N PHE A 243 1.26 12.50 -1.31
CA PHE A 243 0.46 13.35 -2.19
C PHE A 243 -1.02 12.97 -2.13
N LEU A 244 -1.35 11.70 -2.33
CA LEU A 244 -2.74 11.22 -2.32
C LEU A 244 -3.39 11.29 -0.93
N ALA A 245 -2.61 11.19 0.16
CA ALA A 245 -3.07 11.31 1.53
C ALA A 245 -3.39 12.75 1.92
N SER A 246 -2.73 13.74 1.30
CA SER A 246 -2.77 15.15 1.67
C SER A 246 -3.94 15.92 1.04
N PRO A 247 -4.20 17.17 1.47
CA PRO A 247 -5.13 18.06 0.79
C PRO A 247 -4.78 18.31 -0.68
N ALA A 248 -3.50 18.27 -1.07
CA ALA A 248 -3.07 18.43 -2.46
C ALA A 248 -3.64 17.36 -3.40
N GLY A 249 -3.89 16.14 -2.90
CA GLY A 249 -4.49 15.03 -3.64
C GLY A 249 -6.03 14.98 -3.62
N SER A 250 -6.70 15.98 -3.06
CA SER A 250 -8.16 15.93 -2.76
C SER A 250 -9.07 15.75 -3.98
N TYR A 251 -8.61 16.09 -5.19
CA TYR A 251 -9.39 15.90 -6.43
C TYR A 251 -8.96 14.65 -7.22
N CYS A 252 -8.00 13.89 -6.69
CA CYS A 252 -7.60 12.60 -7.25
C CYS A 252 -8.46 11.48 -6.64
N ASN A 253 -9.33 10.86 -7.45
CA ASN A 253 -10.21 9.79 -6.99
C ASN A 253 -10.38 8.71 -8.07
N GLY A 254 -10.27 7.44 -7.70
CA GLY A 254 -10.39 6.29 -8.60
C GLY A 254 -9.18 6.06 -9.51
N LEU A 255 -8.02 6.64 -9.21
CA LEU A 255 -6.82 6.50 -10.04
C LEU A 255 -6.19 5.11 -9.92
N ASN A 256 -5.61 4.67 -11.04
CA ASN A 256 -4.52 3.70 -11.08
C ASN A 256 -3.24 4.47 -11.43
N MET A 257 -2.42 4.80 -10.45
CA MET A 257 -1.25 5.68 -10.58
C MET A 257 0.05 4.87 -10.65
N PRO A 258 0.64 4.67 -11.85
CA PRO A 258 1.95 4.04 -11.95
C PRO A 258 3.04 4.91 -11.34
N VAL A 259 3.92 4.27 -10.54
CA VAL A 259 5.17 4.86 -10.03
C VAL A 259 6.27 3.84 -10.34
N ASP A 260 6.78 3.86 -11.57
CA ASP A 260 7.50 2.72 -12.15
C ASP A 260 8.67 3.10 -13.08
N GLY A 261 9.05 4.36 -13.12
CA GLY A 261 10.10 4.86 -14.01
C GLY A 261 9.76 4.77 -15.50
N GLY A 262 8.48 4.72 -15.85
CA GLY A 262 7.98 4.64 -17.23
C GLY A 262 7.87 3.22 -17.79
N ARG A 263 8.04 2.19 -16.94
CA ARG A 263 8.08 0.79 -17.37
C ARG A 263 6.82 0.34 -18.13
N VAL A 264 5.63 0.74 -17.71
CA VAL A 264 4.39 0.33 -18.38
C VAL A 264 4.06 1.16 -19.63
N CYS A 265 4.83 2.21 -19.92
CA CYS A 265 4.66 3.00 -21.14
C CYS A 265 5.41 2.40 -22.35
N GLN A 266 6.18 1.34 -22.16
CA GLN A 266 6.95 0.72 -23.24
C GLN A 266 6.15 -0.33 -24.05
N GLY A 267 4.84 -0.42 -23.89
CA GLY A 267 3.94 -1.19 -24.75
C GLY A 267 4.06 -2.69 -24.60
#